data_70dc965e5ea92e9105f82dd22c879ba4
#
_entry.id   70dc965e5ea92e9105f82dd22c879ba4
#
_cell.length_a   1.000
_cell.length_b   1.000
_cell.length_c   1.000
_cell.angle_alpha   90.00
_cell.angle_beta   90.00
_cell.angle_gamma   90.00
#
_symmetry.space_group_name_H-M   'P 1'
#
loop_
_entity.id
_entity.type
_entity.pdbx_description
1 polymer ?
#
loop_
_entity_poly.entity_id
_entity_poly.type
_entity_poly.pdbx_seq_one_letter_code
_entity_poly.pdbx_strand_id
1 'polypeptide(L)'
;MGSLDIERPAFPQELHADLRKLAESVGMAVETAVMASRAFLRDIQSVRDHLHKVMFYEKEADGQSDKLKRAIFASSLPLAEKLHLRRFVDQIDHIADEAEDVADWLAIYTIKRLD
;
A
#
# COMPACT_ATOMS: atom_id res chain seq x y z
N MET A 1 19.02 -0.08 24.68
CA MET A 1 17.84 -0.91 24.42
C MET A 1 16.56 -0.11 24.43
N GLY A 2 16.33 0.69 25.46
CA GLY A 2 15.09 1.47 25.54
C GLY A 2 14.87 2.43 24.39
N SER A 3 15.95 3.03 23.86
CA SER A 3 15.80 3.99 22.76
C SER A 3 15.26 3.35 21.48
N LEU A 4 15.68 2.12 21.18
CA LEU A 4 15.19 1.39 20.02
C LEU A 4 13.71 1.04 20.18
N ASP A 5 13.31 0.64 21.38
CA ASP A 5 11.92 0.30 21.66
C ASP A 5 11.01 1.53 21.59
N ILE A 6 11.52 2.69 22.05
CA ILE A 6 10.78 3.95 22.00
C ILE A 6 10.56 4.40 20.55
N GLU A 7 11.54 4.18 19.68
CA GLU A 7 11.49 4.62 18.29
C GLU A 7 10.63 3.72 17.40
N ARG A 8 10.37 2.48 17.83
CA ARG A 8 9.55 1.55 17.06
C ARG A 8 8.08 1.73 17.41
N PRO A 9 7.20 1.75 16.40
CA PRO A 9 5.78 1.72 16.68
C PRO A 9 5.43 0.36 17.30
N ALA A 10 4.73 0.39 18.43
CA ALA A 10 4.31 -0.82 19.13
C ALA A 10 2.83 -1.05 18.84
N PHE A 11 2.52 -1.97 17.93
CA PHE A 11 1.14 -2.32 17.61
C PHE A 11 0.56 -3.26 18.65
N PRO A 12 -0.64 -2.96 19.16
CA PRO A 12 -1.36 -3.91 19.99
C PRO A 12 -1.57 -5.23 19.25
N GLN A 13 -1.52 -6.33 19.98
CA GLN A 13 -1.63 -7.66 19.40
C GLN A 13 -2.91 -7.83 18.57
N GLU A 14 -4.01 -7.26 19.01
CA GLU A 14 -5.29 -7.36 18.33
C GLU A 14 -5.33 -6.66 16.98
N LEU A 15 -4.34 -5.81 16.67
CA LEU A 15 -4.26 -5.11 15.39
C LEU A 15 -3.27 -5.76 14.42
N HIS A 16 -2.54 -6.80 14.85
CA HIS A 16 -1.53 -7.43 14.01
C HIS A 16 -2.10 -8.03 12.73
N ALA A 17 -3.26 -8.66 12.81
CA ALA A 17 -3.88 -9.26 11.63
C ALA A 17 -4.24 -8.20 10.58
N ASP A 18 -4.77 -7.06 11.02
CA ASP A 18 -5.13 -5.95 10.13
C ASP A 18 -3.90 -5.32 9.51
N LEU A 19 -2.83 -5.16 10.28
CA LEU A 19 -1.57 -4.64 9.77
C LEU A 19 -0.98 -5.58 8.71
N ARG A 20 -1.06 -6.89 8.95
CA ARG A 20 -0.57 -7.89 8.00
C ARG A 20 -1.34 -7.83 6.68
N LYS A 21 -2.66 -7.68 6.75
CA LYS A 21 -3.49 -7.57 5.54
C LYS A 21 -3.11 -6.33 4.74
N LEU A 22 -2.90 -5.20 5.42
CA LEU A 22 -2.45 -3.98 4.75
C LEU A 22 -1.11 -4.20 4.06
N ALA A 23 -0.15 -4.78 4.76
CA ALA A 23 1.17 -5.04 4.21
C ALA A 23 1.09 -5.97 2.99
N GLU A 24 0.24 -6.99 3.03
CA GLU A 24 0.05 -7.90 1.90
C GLU A 24 -0.53 -7.18 0.68
N SER A 25 -1.53 -6.34 0.87
CA SER A 25 -2.14 -5.59 -0.23
C SER A 25 -1.15 -4.59 -0.84
N VAL A 26 -0.39 -3.89 0.00
CA VAL A 26 0.65 -2.97 -0.47
C VAL A 26 1.71 -3.73 -1.25
N GLY A 27 2.15 -4.87 -0.72
CA GLY A 27 3.14 -5.72 -1.40
C GLY A 27 2.64 -6.18 -2.78
N MET A 28 1.37 -6.55 -2.88
CA MET A 28 0.78 -6.96 -4.16
C MET A 28 0.66 -5.79 -5.14
N ALA A 29 0.35 -4.59 -4.65
CA ALA A 29 0.31 -3.41 -5.51
C ALA A 29 1.69 -3.14 -6.12
N VAL A 30 2.75 -3.21 -5.32
CA VAL A 30 4.12 -3.00 -5.78
C VAL A 30 4.53 -4.11 -6.77
N GLU A 31 4.26 -5.36 -6.41
CA GLU A 31 4.62 -6.50 -7.25
C GLU A 31 3.94 -6.41 -8.62
N THR A 32 2.65 -6.10 -8.65
CA THR A 32 1.93 -5.99 -9.91
C THR A 32 2.37 -4.77 -10.72
N ALA A 33 2.78 -3.68 -10.07
CA ALA A 33 3.36 -2.53 -10.77
C ALA A 33 4.69 -2.89 -11.43
N VAL A 34 5.52 -3.70 -10.77
CA VAL A 34 6.76 -4.22 -11.36
C VAL A 34 6.45 -5.10 -12.56
N MET A 35 5.46 -5.98 -12.44
CA MET A 35 5.04 -6.84 -13.55
C MET A 35 4.53 -6.03 -14.74
N ALA A 36 3.75 -4.98 -14.47
CA ALA A 36 3.27 -4.08 -15.50
C ALA A 36 4.43 -3.40 -16.24
N SER A 37 5.45 -2.96 -15.48
CA SER A 37 6.63 -2.30 -16.05
C SER A 37 7.40 -3.26 -16.97
N ARG A 38 7.56 -4.51 -16.54
CA ARG A 38 8.21 -5.52 -17.37
C ARG A 38 7.41 -5.83 -18.63
N ALA A 39 6.09 -5.95 -18.49
CA ALA A 39 5.21 -6.20 -19.62
C ALA A 39 5.27 -5.05 -20.63
N PHE A 40 5.37 -3.80 -20.15
CA PHE A 40 5.49 -2.63 -21.00
C PHE A 40 6.70 -2.76 -21.94
N LEU A 41 7.78 -3.36 -21.46
CA LEU A 41 9.02 -3.52 -22.25
C LEU A 41 9.02 -4.75 -23.14
N ARG A 42 8.22 -5.77 -22.83
CA ARG A 42 8.27 -7.06 -23.51
C ARG A 42 7.00 -7.45 -24.26
N ASP A 43 5.86 -7.17 -23.66
CA ASP A 43 4.55 -7.57 -24.17
C ASP A 43 3.52 -6.52 -23.80
N ILE A 44 3.49 -5.47 -24.60
CA ILE A 44 2.64 -4.31 -24.31
C ILE A 44 1.16 -4.66 -24.28
N GLN A 45 0.76 -5.75 -24.95
CA GLN A 45 -0.64 -6.18 -24.95
C GLN A 45 -1.09 -6.68 -23.58
N SER A 46 -0.17 -7.19 -22.76
CA SER A 46 -0.50 -7.72 -21.43
C SER A 46 -0.47 -6.67 -20.32
N VAL A 47 -0.06 -5.44 -20.63
CA VAL A 47 0.09 -4.38 -19.61
C VAL A 47 -1.23 -4.10 -18.91
N ARG A 48 -2.34 -4.03 -19.63
CA ARG A 48 -3.63 -3.65 -19.06
C ARG A 48 -4.08 -4.55 -17.91
N ASP A 49 -3.85 -5.86 -18.05
CA ASP A 49 -4.24 -6.80 -16.98
C ASP A 49 -3.48 -6.50 -15.69
N HIS A 50 -2.19 -6.20 -15.80
CA HIS A 50 -1.38 -5.86 -14.63
C HIS A 50 -1.79 -4.51 -14.05
N LEU A 51 -2.14 -3.53 -14.89
CA LEU A 51 -2.60 -2.23 -14.42
C LEU A 51 -3.89 -2.35 -13.61
N HIS A 52 -4.83 -3.19 -14.06
CA HIS A 52 -6.07 -3.42 -13.32
C HIS A 52 -5.79 -4.03 -11.95
N LYS A 53 -4.80 -4.92 -11.85
CA LYS A 53 -4.43 -5.52 -10.58
C LYS A 53 -3.79 -4.51 -9.63
N VAL A 54 -2.97 -3.59 -10.14
CA VAL A 54 -2.41 -2.50 -9.33
C VAL A 54 -3.55 -1.68 -8.71
N MET A 55 -4.53 -1.30 -9.53
CA MET A 55 -5.67 -0.52 -9.05
C MET A 55 -6.48 -1.27 -8.01
N PHE A 56 -6.69 -2.56 -8.22
CA PHE A 56 -7.41 -3.41 -7.27
C PHE A 56 -6.70 -3.43 -5.91
N TYR A 57 -5.40 -3.69 -5.90
CA TYR A 57 -4.66 -3.80 -4.65
C TYR A 57 -4.46 -2.46 -3.97
N GLU A 58 -4.36 -1.38 -4.73
CA GLU A 58 -4.31 -0.02 -4.17
C GLU A 58 -5.61 0.29 -3.41
N LYS A 59 -6.75 -0.03 -3.99
CA LYS A 59 -8.04 0.17 -3.34
C LYS A 59 -8.20 -0.70 -2.10
N GLU A 60 -7.72 -1.94 -2.17
CA GLU A 60 -7.71 -2.84 -1.01
C GLU A 60 -6.86 -2.26 0.12
N ALA A 61 -5.66 -1.78 -0.21
CA ALA A 61 -4.76 -1.18 0.77
C ALA A 61 -5.38 0.06 1.39
N ASP A 62 -6.01 0.90 0.60
CA ASP A 62 -6.65 2.12 1.07
C ASP A 62 -7.78 1.81 2.07
N GLY A 63 -8.64 0.86 1.74
CA GLY A 63 -9.71 0.43 2.65
C GLY A 63 -9.19 -0.18 3.93
N GLN A 64 -8.13 -0.99 3.84
CA GLN A 64 -7.52 -1.62 5.01
C GLN A 64 -6.79 -0.60 5.88
N SER A 65 -6.15 0.39 5.26
CA SER A 65 -5.53 1.51 5.96
C SER A 65 -6.56 2.28 6.78
N ASP A 66 -7.69 2.61 6.17
CA ASP A 66 -8.77 3.33 6.86
C ASP A 66 -9.32 2.53 8.03
N LYS A 67 -9.56 1.24 7.82
CA LYS A 67 -10.06 0.36 8.88
C LYS A 67 -9.08 0.29 10.04
N LEU A 68 -7.79 0.12 9.74
CA LEU A 68 -6.76 0.02 10.75
C LEU A 68 -6.62 1.33 11.53
N LYS A 69 -6.67 2.48 10.86
CA LYS A 69 -6.62 3.77 11.53
C LYS A 69 -7.80 3.97 12.46
N ARG A 70 -9.01 3.57 12.05
CA ARG A 70 -10.17 3.64 12.94
C ARG A 70 -10.01 2.75 14.17
N ALA A 71 -9.47 1.55 13.98
CA ALA A 71 -9.21 0.64 15.10
C ALA A 71 -8.18 1.19 16.06
N ILE A 72 -7.13 1.85 15.55
CA ILE A 72 -6.12 2.49 16.38
C ILE A 72 -6.77 3.57 17.26
N PHE A 73 -7.62 4.42 16.70
CA PHE A 73 -8.24 5.50 17.46
C PHE A 73 -9.33 5.00 18.42
N ALA A 74 -9.91 3.83 18.14
CA ALA A 74 -10.87 3.20 19.05
C ALA A 74 -10.17 2.45 20.20
N SER A 75 -8.86 2.24 20.13
CA SER A 75 -8.12 1.53 21.16
C SER A 75 -7.92 2.37 22.43
N SER A 76 -7.42 1.74 23.49
CA SER A 76 -7.14 2.40 24.75
C SER A 76 -5.75 3.05 24.81
N LEU A 77 -5.02 3.08 23.69
CA LEU A 77 -3.69 3.69 23.67
C LEU A 77 -3.74 5.19 23.95
N PRO A 78 -2.67 5.75 24.54
CA PRO A 78 -2.56 7.21 24.67
C PRO A 78 -2.58 7.89 23.30
N LEU A 79 -3.08 9.12 23.24
CA LEU A 79 -3.23 9.87 22.00
C LEU A 79 -1.90 9.97 21.22
N ALA A 80 -0.80 10.23 21.91
CA ALA A 80 0.50 10.37 21.26
C ALA A 80 0.88 9.09 20.50
N GLU A 81 0.60 7.92 21.09
CA GLU A 81 0.86 6.65 20.43
C GLU A 81 -0.09 6.40 19.27
N LYS A 82 -1.36 6.78 19.41
CA LYS A 82 -2.32 6.66 18.31
C LYS A 82 -1.86 7.47 17.11
N LEU A 83 -1.40 8.71 17.32
CA LEU A 83 -0.91 9.54 16.23
C LEU A 83 0.35 8.96 15.59
N HIS A 84 1.23 8.38 16.40
CA HIS A 84 2.43 7.73 15.90
C HIS A 84 2.10 6.53 14.99
N LEU A 85 1.19 5.67 15.45
CA LEU A 85 0.76 4.50 14.68
C LEU A 85 0.01 4.90 13.40
N ARG A 86 -0.82 5.92 13.48
CA ARG A 86 -1.52 6.44 12.30
C ARG A 86 -0.51 6.89 11.23
N ARG A 87 0.53 7.62 11.64
CA ARG A 87 1.57 8.05 10.70
C ARG A 87 2.25 6.84 10.04
N PHE A 88 2.54 5.82 10.83
CA PHE A 88 3.17 4.60 10.32
C PHE A 88 2.27 3.92 9.27
N VAL A 89 0.98 3.79 9.56
CA VAL A 89 0.00 3.22 8.64
C VAL A 89 -0.08 4.04 7.35
N ASP A 90 -0.12 5.37 7.48
CA ASP A 90 -0.15 6.25 6.30
C ASP A 90 1.09 6.08 5.43
N GLN A 91 2.26 5.89 6.03
CA GLN A 91 3.50 5.67 5.27
C GLN A 91 3.46 4.36 4.50
N ILE A 92 2.90 3.31 5.09
CA ILE A 92 2.75 2.03 4.41
C ILE A 92 1.77 2.16 3.24
N ASP A 93 0.63 2.79 3.47
CA ASP A 93 -0.39 3.00 2.44
C ASP A 93 0.15 3.85 1.28
N HIS A 94 1.01 4.81 1.59
CA HIS A 94 1.60 5.67 0.57
C HIS A 94 2.42 4.89 -0.46
N ILE A 95 3.00 3.77 -0.08
CA ILE A 95 3.73 2.91 -1.02
C ILE A 95 2.78 2.39 -2.11
N ALA A 96 1.55 2.04 -1.74
CA ALA A 96 0.55 1.60 -2.72
C ALA A 96 0.13 2.76 -3.63
N ASP A 97 0.03 3.98 -3.09
CA ASP A 97 -0.27 5.17 -3.90
C ASP A 97 0.82 5.41 -4.95
N GLU A 98 2.09 5.21 -4.57
CA GLU A 98 3.20 5.34 -5.51
C GLU A 98 3.15 4.27 -6.59
N ALA A 99 2.76 3.05 -6.25
CA ALA A 99 2.57 1.98 -7.23
C ALA A 99 1.46 2.36 -8.22
N GLU A 100 0.38 2.97 -7.74
CA GLU A 100 -0.69 3.47 -8.60
C GLU A 100 -0.19 4.56 -9.54
N ASP A 101 0.65 5.47 -9.05
CA ASP A 101 1.22 6.53 -9.89
C ASP A 101 2.03 5.93 -11.06
N VAL A 102 2.83 4.90 -10.78
CA VAL A 102 3.56 4.20 -11.84
C VAL A 102 2.59 3.58 -12.84
N ALA A 103 1.51 2.96 -12.34
CA ALA A 103 0.50 2.35 -13.20
C ALA A 103 -0.18 3.40 -14.10
N ASP A 104 -0.48 4.58 -13.56
CA ASP A 104 -1.08 5.68 -14.33
C ASP A 104 -0.14 6.14 -15.46
N TRP A 105 1.15 6.29 -15.16
CA TRP A 105 2.15 6.61 -16.19
C TRP A 105 2.21 5.54 -17.27
N LEU A 106 2.25 4.28 -16.88
CA LEU A 106 2.28 3.18 -17.84
C LEU A 106 1.02 3.14 -18.70
N ALA A 107 -0.13 3.45 -18.12
CA ALA A 107 -1.39 3.50 -18.87
C ALA A 107 -1.32 4.52 -19.99
N ILE A 108 -0.79 5.71 -19.70
CA ILE A 108 -0.65 6.78 -20.69
C ILE A 108 0.28 6.35 -21.82
N TYR A 109 1.45 5.82 -21.48
CA TYR A 109 2.43 5.40 -22.48
C TYR A 109 1.97 4.17 -23.28
N THR A 110 1.20 3.29 -22.66
CA THR A 110 0.63 2.13 -23.36
C THR A 110 -0.35 2.58 -24.44
N ILE A 111 -1.22 3.54 -24.13
CA ILE A 111 -2.16 4.10 -25.11
C ILE A 111 -1.39 4.70 -26.29
N LYS A 112 -0.35 5.48 -26.01
CA LYS A 112 0.46 6.10 -27.05
C LYS A 112 1.15 5.08 -27.94
N ARG A 113 1.62 3.97 -27.34
CA ARG A 113 2.34 2.92 -28.10
C ARG A 113 1.44 2.09 -28.99
N LEU A 114 0.19 1.89 -28.57
CA LEU A 114 -0.77 1.07 -29.31
C LEU A 114 -1.48 1.85 -30.42
N ASP A 115 -1.47 3.15 -30.34
CA ASP A 115 -1.99 4.01 -31.39
C ASP A 115 -0.96 4.16 -32.51
#